data_b57c2dc8867649829279de81765924cd
#
_entry.id   b57c2dc8867649829279de81765924cd
#
_cell.length_a   1.000
_cell.length_b   1.000
_cell.length_c   1.000
_cell.angle_alpha   90.00
_cell.angle_beta   90.00
_cell.angle_gamma   90.00
#
_symmetry.space_group_name_H-M   'P 1'
#
loop_
_entity.id
_entity.type
_entity.pdbx_description
1 polymer ?
#
loop_
_entity_poly.entity_id
_entity_poly.type
_entity_poly.pdbx_seq_one_letter_code
_entity_poly.pdbx_strand_id
1 'polypeptide(L)'
;MDSLYSLPSEYEELRQSVRALAQKEIAPHAKAVDEDHRYPIEAGQALAKAGLSAAHVLTEFGGDGADALAVVLIIEEVARVCGSSSLIPAVNKLGSMPLILGGTTEQKKR
;
A
#
# COMPACT_ATOMS: atom_id res chain seq x y z
N MET A 1 -7.08 29.40 5.04
CA MET A 1 -8.28 28.60 5.38
C MET A 1 -8.05 27.16 4.87
N ASP A 2 -8.11 26.21 5.76
CA ASP A 2 -7.95 24.81 5.35
C ASP A 2 -9.17 24.35 4.55
N SER A 3 -8.91 23.67 3.44
CA SER A 3 -9.97 23.03 2.65
C SER A 3 -10.56 21.87 3.45
N LEU A 4 -11.84 21.56 3.23
CA LEU A 4 -12.46 20.35 3.76
C LEU A 4 -11.71 19.06 3.36
N TYR A 5 -10.91 19.15 2.30
CA TYR A 5 -10.15 18.03 1.75
C TYR A 5 -8.65 18.10 2.06
N SER A 6 -8.22 19.07 2.89
CA SER A 6 -6.83 19.13 3.30
C SER A 6 -6.53 18.01 4.31
N LEU A 7 -5.36 17.41 4.16
CA LEU A 7 -4.89 16.34 5.04
C LEU A 7 -3.98 16.92 6.14
N PRO A 8 -3.99 16.32 7.34
CA PRO A 8 -2.94 16.58 8.32
C PRO A 8 -1.55 16.34 7.73
N SER A 9 -0.55 17.05 8.24
CA SER A 9 0.81 17.02 7.69
C SER A 9 1.42 15.63 7.58
N GLU A 10 1.16 14.77 8.57
CA GLU A 10 1.68 13.41 8.59
C GLU A 10 1.16 12.55 7.43
N TYR A 11 -0.10 12.73 7.05
CA TYR A 11 -0.67 12.04 5.89
C TYR A 11 -0.15 12.61 4.57
N GLU A 12 0.08 13.92 4.53
CA GLU A 12 0.67 14.56 3.36
C GLU A 12 2.12 14.09 3.14
N GLU A 13 2.89 13.94 4.20
CA GLU A 13 4.24 13.38 4.14
C GLU A 13 4.23 11.92 3.64
N LEU A 14 3.31 11.11 4.14
CA LEU A 14 3.11 9.75 3.67
C LEU A 14 2.78 9.73 2.18
N ARG A 15 1.84 10.56 1.75
CA ARG A 15 1.43 10.67 0.34
C ARG A 15 2.62 11.01 -0.55
N GLN A 16 3.41 11.99 -0.19
CA GLN A 16 4.58 12.40 -0.96
C GLN A 16 5.65 11.31 -1.00
N SER A 17 5.87 10.62 0.10
CA SER A 17 6.82 9.51 0.18
C SER A 17 6.41 8.35 -0.73
N VAL A 18 5.14 7.96 -0.69
CA VAL A 18 4.62 6.89 -1.55
C VAL A 18 4.64 7.32 -3.03
N ARG A 19 4.31 8.56 -3.32
CA ARG A 19 4.39 9.13 -4.67
C ARG A 19 5.79 9.05 -5.23
N ALA A 20 6.79 9.45 -4.46
CA ALA A 20 8.19 9.39 -4.88
C ALA A 20 8.63 7.95 -5.17
N LEU A 21 8.27 7.02 -4.29
CA LEU A 21 8.54 5.59 -4.49
C LEU A 21 7.88 5.06 -5.76
N ALA A 22 6.60 5.38 -5.95
CA ALA A 22 5.83 4.92 -7.10
C ALA A 22 6.40 5.44 -8.42
N GLN A 23 6.79 6.71 -8.47
CA GLN A 23 7.40 7.28 -9.67
C GLN A 23 8.77 6.69 -9.98
N LYS A 24 9.55 6.38 -8.95
CA LYS A 24 10.90 5.84 -9.12
C LYS A 24 10.90 4.34 -9.44
N GLU A 25 10.13 3.55 -8.70
CA GLU A 25 10.24 2.09 -8.71
C GLU A 25 9.09 1.39 -9.46
N ILE A 26 7.97 2.04 -9.68
CA ILE A 26 6.78 1.42 -10.26
C ILE A 26 6.46 1.97 -11.65
N ALA A 27 6.45 3.28 -11.82
CA ALA A 27 6.09 3.93 -13.08
C ALA A 27 6.94 3.44 -14.27
N PRO A 28 8.27 3.20 -14.16
CA PRO A 28 9.07 2.71 -15.28
C PRO A 28 8.62 1.36 -15.84
N HIS A 29 7.94 0.54 -15.03
CA HIS A 29 7.48 -0.81 -15.40
C HIS A 29 6.00 -0.88 -15.76
N ALA A 30 5.23 0.19 -15.54
CA ALA A 30 3.78 0.18 -15.68
C ALA A 30 3.32 -0.20 -17.08
N LYS A 31 3.96 0.33 -18.11
CA LYS A 31 3.61 0.05 -19.51
C LYS A 31 3.81 -1.44 -19.84
N ALA A 32 4.96 -1.99 -19.47
CA ALA A 32 5.27 -3.40 -19.73
C ALA A 32 4.33 -4.34 -18.97
N VAL A 33 3.99 -4.02 -17.73
CA VAL A 33 3.03 -4.78 -16.93
C VAL A 33 1.68 -4.85 -17.64
N ASP A 34 1.19 -3.72 -18.16
CA ASP A 34 -0.09 -3.64 -18.85
C ASP A 34 -0.06 -4.38 -20.20
N GLU A 35 0.96 -4.14 -21.02
CA GLU A 35 1.08 -4.76 -22.34
C GLU A 35 1.28 -6.28 -22.28
N ASP A 36 2.07 -6.75 -21.32
CA ASP A 36 2.41 -8.16 -21.18
C ASP A 36 1.41 -8.94 -20.31
N HIS A 37 0.41 -8.26 -19.75
CA HIS A 37 -0.59 -8.87 -18.83
C HIS A 37 0.07 -9.69 -17.71
N ARG A 38 1.17 -9.18 -17.14
CA ARG A 38 1.95 -9.91 -16.13
C ARG A 38 1.78 -9.32 -14.74
N TYR A 39 2.14 -10.13 -13.75
CA TYR A 39 2.22 -9.66 -12.37
C TYR A 39 3.34 -8.60 -12.23
N PRO A 40 3.07 -7.45 -11.59
CA PRO A 40 4.05 -6.39 -11.42
C PRO A 40 5.04 -6.70 -10.29
N ILE A 41 5.98 -7.59 -10.56
CA ILE A 41 6.93 -8.08 -9.55
C ILE A 41 7.84 -6.98 -9.00
N GLU A 42 8.22 -6.02 -9.83
CA GLU A 42 9.05 -4.88 -9.43
C GLU A 42 8.33 -4.02 -8.38
N ALA A 43 7.02 -3.79 -8.60
CA ALA A 43 6.18 -3.08 -7.64
C ALA A 43 6.03 -3.87 -6.34
N GLY A 44 5.81 -5.18 -6.44
CA GLY A 44 5.69 -6.06 -5.27
C GLY A 44 6.93 -6.00 -4.39
N GLN A 45 8.10 -6.07 -4.99
CA GLN A 45 9.38 -5.99 -4.27
C GLN A 45 9.61 -4.62 -3.64
N ALA A 46 9.34 -3.54 -4.39
CA ALA A 46 9.53 -2.18 -3.92
C ALA A 46 8.58 -1.85 -2.74
N LEU A 47 7.31 -2.23 -2.85
CA LEU A 47 6.31 -2.01 -1.80
C LEU A 47 6.63 -2.84 -0.55
N ALA A 48 7.03 -4.10 -0.71
CA ALA A 48 7.41 -4.95 0.42
C ALA A 48 8.63 -4.39 1.15
N LYS A 49 9.66 -3.97 0.41
CA LYS A 49 10.88 -3.38 0.98
C LYS A 49 10.60 -2.09 1.75
N ALA A 50 9.65 -1.30 1.28
CA ALA A 50 9.24 -0.06 1.94
C ALA A 50 8.23 -0.26 3.09
N GLY A 51 7.78 -1.50 3.36
CA GLY A 51 6.79 -1.79 4.39
C GLY A 51 5.37 -1.43 4.03
N LEU A 52 5.08 -1.12 2.76
CA LEU A 52 3.78 -0.63 2.32
C LEU A 52 2.78 -1.74 1.99
N SER A 53 3.23 -2.97 1.85
CA SER A 53 2.35 -4.11 1.56
C SER A 53 1.53 -4.58 2.77
N ALA A 54 2.04 -4.32 3.98
CA ALA A 54 1.44 -4.75 5.23
C ALA A 54 1.31 -3.60 6.24
N ALA A 55 1.21 -2.37 5.76
CA ALA A 55 1.14 -1.19 6.60
C ALA A 55 -0.04 -1.21 7.58
N HIS A 56 -1.17 -1.82 7.20
CA HIS A 56 -2.38 -1.93 8.00
C HIS A 56 -2.30 -2.98 9.13
N VAL A 57 -1.32 -3.87 9.08
CA VAL A 57 -1.15 -4.91 10.11
C VAL A 57 -0.70 -4.24 11.42
N LEU A 58 -1.22 -4.72 12.55
CA LEU A 58 -0.85 -4.19 13.87
C LEU A 58 0.66 -4.34 14.13
N THR A 59 1.22 -3.38 14.85
CA THR A 59 2.66 -3.36 15.16
C THR A 59 3.13 -4.60 15.89
N GLU A 60 2.30 -5.17 16.77
CA GLU A 60 2.61 -6.41 17.50
C GLU A 60 2.79 -7.63 16.57
N PHE A 61 2.28 -7.56 15.33
CA PHE A 61 2.42 -8.61 14.32
C PHE A 61 3.34 -8.21 13.15
N GLY A 62 4.11 -7.15 13.33
CA GLY A 62 5.15 -6.74 12.38
C GLY A 62 4.73 -5.69 11.37
N GLY A 63 3.51 -5.16 11.44
CA GLY A 63 3.04 -4.07 10.60
C GLY A 63 3.28 -2.69 11.21
N ASP A 64 2.79 -1.66 10.55
CA ASP A 64 2.90 -0.26 10.99
C ASP A 64 1.67 0.24 11.75
N GLY A 65 0.61 -0.55 11.82
CA GLY A 65 -0.65 -0.16 12.45
C GLY A 65 -1.33 1.02 11.75
N ALA A 66 -1.09 1.17 10.45
CA ALA A 66 -1.64 2.27 9.67
C ALA A 66 -3.17 2.22 9.63
N ASP A 67 -3.80 3.38 9.78
CA ASP A 67 -5.25 3.50 9.73
C ASP A 67 -5.78 3.41 8.29
N ALA A 68 -7.12 3.41 8.15
CA ALA A 68 -7.77 3.27 6.86
C ALA A 68 -7.40 4.41 5.88
N LEU A 69 -7.27 5.64 6.38
CA LEU A 69 -6.89 6.78 5.55
C LEU A 69 -5.48 6.62 4.99
N ALA A 70 -4.53 6.21 5.82
CA ALA A 70 -3.16 5.96 5.37
C ALA A 70 -3.11 4.87 4.28
N VAL A 71 -3.86 3.79 4.45
CA VAL A 71 -3.91 2.71 3.45
C VAL A 71 -4.53 3.19 2.14
N VAL A 72 -5.60 3.98 2.20
CA VAL A 72 -6.22 4.57 1.00
C VAL A 72 -5.21 5.45 0.24
N LEU A 73 -4.43 6.26 0.94
CA LEU A 73 -3.40 7.11 0.33
C LEU A 73 -2.31 6.28 -0.36
N ILE A 74 -1.88 5.20 0.26
CA ILE A 74 -0.90 4.28 -0.34
C ILE A 74 -1.45 3.71 -1.66
N ILE A 75 -2.66 3.18 -1.63
CA ILE A 75 -3.31 2.59 -2.80
C ILE A 75 -3.49 3.64 -3.91
N GLU A 76 -3.99 4.82 -3.56
CA GLU A 76 -4.24 5.91 -4.51
C GLU A 76 -2.95 6.35 -5.22
N GLU A 77 -1.88 6.58 -4.47
CA GLU A 77 -0.62 7.04 -5.06
C GLU A 77 0.04 5.98 -5.95
N VAL A 78 -0.07 4.70 -5.60
CA VAL A 78 0.38 3.61 -6.47
C VAL A 78 -0.49 3.53 -7.72
N ALA A 79 -1.81 3.64 -7.58
CA ALA A 79 -2.75 3.58 -8.70
C ALA A 79 -2.55 4.69 -9.73
N ARG A 80 -2.08 5.86 -9.30
CA ARG A 80 -1.79 6.98 -10.22
C ARG A 80 -0.76 6.63 -11.29
N VAL A 81 0.17 5.73 -10.99
CA VAL A 81 1.23 5.33 -11.94
C VAL A 81 0.99 3.95 -12.54
N CYS A 82 0.33 3.06 -11.82
CA CYS A 82 0.06 1.68 -12.28
C CYS A 82 -1.14 1.08 -11.55
N GLY A 83 -2.26 0.97 -12.23
CA GLY A 83 -3.49 0.38 -11.67
C GLY A 83 -3.29 -1.04 -11.18
N SER A 84 -2.60 -1.87 -11.96
CA SER A 84 -2.32 -3.26 -11.59
C SER A 84 -1.49 -3.37 -10.31
N SER A 85 -0.49 -2.51 -10.15
CA SER A 85 0.37 -2.51 -8.95
C SER A 85 -0.38 -2.08 -7.70
N SER A 86 -1.40 -1.24 -7.82
CA SER A 86 -2.21 -0.79 -6.67
C SER A 86 -3.01 -1.92 -6.02
N LEU A 87 -3.26 -3.00 -6.75
CA LEU A 87 -3.94 -4.17 -6.21
C LEU A 87 -3.10 -4.90 -5.17
N ILE A 88 -1.78 -4.75 -5.19
CA ILE A 88 -0.90 -5.42 -4.22
C ILE A 88 -1.25 -5.01 -2.78
N PRO A 89 -1.17 -3.73 -2.38
CA PRO A 89 -1.58 -3.35 -1.03
C PRO A 89 -3.08 -3.51 -0.78
N ALA A 90 -3.92 -3.28 -1.80
CA ALA A 90 -5.36 -3.41 -1.66
C ALA A 90 -5.80 -4.84 -1.37
N VAL A 91 -5.28 -5.81 -2.12
CA VAL A 91 -5.63 -7.23 -1.95
C VAL A 91 -5.02 -7.81 -0.68
N ASN A 92 -3.82 -7.40 -0.31
CA ASN A 92 -3.21 -7.80 0.96
C ASN A 92 -4.07 -7.37 2.14
N LYS A 93 -4.60 -6.15 2.11
CA LYS A 93 -5.54 -5.69 3.14
C LYS A 93 -6.83 -6.50 3.11
N LEU A 94 -7.42 -6.67 1.94
CA LEU A 94 -8.66 -7.43 1.77
C LEU A 94 -8.52 -8.87 2.29
N GLY A 95 -7.45 -9.55 1.92
CA GLY A 95 -7.20 -10.94 2.31
C GLY A 95 -6.86 -11.12 3.78
N SER A 96 -6.20 -10.16 4.41
CA SER A 96 -5.78 -10.26 5.82
C SER A 96 -6.81 -9.73 6.82
N MET A 97 -7.74 -8.87 6.41
CA MET A 97 -8.73 -8.29 7.33
C MET A 97 -9.59 -9.31 8.07
N PRO A 98 -10.12 -10.38 7.45
CA PRO A 98 -10.86 -11.39 8.20
C PRO A 98 -10.02 -12.03 9.31
N LEU A 99 -8.74 -12.25 9.04
CA LEU A 99 -7.80 -12.81 10.00
C LEU A 99 -7.53 -11.83 11.15
N ILE A 100 -7.34 -10.55 10.82
CA ILE A 100 -7.13 -9.50 11.82
C ILE A 100 -8.36 -9.36 12.73
N LEU A 101 -9.56 -9.40 12.16
CA LEU A 101 -10.80 -9.20 12.90
C LEU A 101 -11.26 -10.45 13.66
N GLY A 102 -11.08 -11.65 13.11
CA GLY A 102 -11.65 -12.88 13.64
C GLY A 102 -10.67 -14.01 13.92
N GLY A 103 -9.38 -13.83 13.62
CA GLY A 103 -8.38 -14.85 13.85
C GLY A 103 -7.96 -14.97 15.32
N THR A 104 -7.44 -16.14 15.69
CA THR A 104 -6.77 -16.33 16.98
C THR A 104 -5.42 -15.63 16.99
N THR A 105 -4.85 -15.42 18.18
CA THR A 105 -3.50 -14.84 18.32
C THR A 105 -2.46 -15.65 17.55
N GLU A 106 -2.54 -16.98 17.62
CA GLU A 106 -1.62 -17.86 16.89
C GLU A 106 -1.74 -17.71 15.37
N GLN A 107 -2.97 -17.63 14.86
CA GLN A 107 -3.21 -17.41 13.44
C GLN A 107 -2.65 -16.08 12.95
N LYS A 108 -2.81 -15.02 13.76
CA LYS A 108 -2.30 -13.67 13.44
C LYS A 108 -0.76 -13.60 13.42
N LYS A 109 -0.09 -14.45 14.20
CA LYS A 109 1.38 -14.50 14.24
C LYS A 109 2.02 -15.20 13.03
N ARG A 110 1.25 -15.96 12.30
CA ARG A 110 1.72 -16.63 11.07
C ARG A 110 1.84 -15.67 9.90
#